data_3481c2f788ce384c0a830ff53d283517
#
_entry.id   3481c2f788ce384c0a830ff53d283517
#
_cell.length_a   1.000
_cell.length_b   1.000
_cell.length_c   1.000
_cell.angle_alpha   90.00
_cell.angle_beta   90.00
_cell.angle_gamma   90.00
#
_symmetry.space_group_name_H-M   'P 1'
#
loop_
_entity.id
_entity.type
_entity.pdbx_description
1 polymer ?
#
loop_
_entity_poly.entity_id
_entity_poly.type
_entity_poly.pdbx_seq_one_letter_code
_entity_poly.pdbx_strand_id
1 'polypeptide(L)' 'MAEPLSLLSNFQKILNDRIEELRGRIHEAHNPVYNESLMIEIETLQWVLSQIDRSKQE' A
#
# COMPACT_ATOMS: atom_id res chain seq x y z
N MET A 1 -5.06 -22.96 -13.44
CA MET A 1 -5.85 -21.79 -13.77
C MET A 1 -5.70 -20.73 -12.69
N ALA A 2 -5.33 -19.53 -13.06
CA ALA A 2 -5.16 -18.46 -12.09
C ALA A 2 -6.54 -17.97 -11.63
N GLU A 3 -6.76 -17.96 -10.34
CA GLU A 3 -8.00 -17.45 -9.80
C GLU A 3 -7.91 -15.93 -9.61
N PRO A 4 -8.97 -15.18 -9.93
CA PRO A 4 -8.96 -13.72 -9.73
C PRO A 4 -8.60 -13.31 -8.30
N LEU A 5 -9.05 -14.08 -7.31
CA LEU A 5 -8.76 -13.79 -5.91
C LEU A 5 -7.27 -13.93 -5.60
N SER A 6 -6.57 -14.86 -6.26
CA SER A 6 -5.14 -15.03 -6.09
C SER A 6 -4.37 -13.82 -6.62
N LEU A 7 -4.81 -13.26 -7.75
CA LEU A 7 -4.20 -12.05 -8.31
C LEU A 7 -4.40 -10.86 -7.38
N LEU A 8 -5.60 -10.71 -6.84
CA LEU A 8 -5.88 -9.62 -5.90
C LEU A 8 -5.06 -9.77 -4.63
N SER A 9 -4.90 -10.99 -4.14
CA SER A 9 -4.07 -11.24 -2.95
C SER A 9 -2.61 -10.89 -3.19
N ASN A 10 -2.09 -11.20 -4.38
CA ASN A 10 -0.73 -10.83 -4.75
C ASN A 10 -0.56 -9.33 -4.82
N PHE A 11 -1.54 -8.63 -5.39
CA PHE A 11 -1.52 -7.17 -5.42
C PHE A 11 -1.52 -6.58 -4.02
N GLN A 12 -2.35 -7.12 -3.13
CA GLN A 12 -2.40 -6.66 -1.75
C GLN A 12 -1.04 -6.79 -1.08
N LYS A 13 -0.36 -7.91 -1.29
CA LYS A 13 0.96 -8.13 -0.72
C LYS A 13 1.96 -7.11 -1.24
N ILE A 14 1.97 -6.87 -2.54
CA ILE A 14 2.87 -5.90 -3.16
C ILE A 14 2.64 -4.50 -2.57
N LEU A 15 1.38 -4.11 -2.43
CA LEU A 15 1.03 -2.80 -1.89
C LEU A 15 1.41 -2.68 -0.41
N ASN A 16 1.19 -3.73 0.37
CA ASN A 16 1.57 -3.74 1.77
C ASN A 16 3.10 -3.65 1.94
N ASP A 17 3.84 -4.37 1.11
CA ASP A 17 5.30 -4.32 1.14
C ASP A 17 5.80 -2.91 0.83
N ARG A 18 5.16 -2.24 -0.13
CA ARG A 18 5.51 -0.86 -0.47
C ARG A 18 5.22 0.10 0.68
N ILE A 19 4.07 -0.08 1.33
CA ILE A 19 3.72 0.76 2.48
C ILE A 19 4.76 0.60 3.60
N GLU A 20 5.17 -0.61 3.89
CA GLU A 20 6.20 -0.86 4.91
C GLU A 20 7.53 -0.23 4.54
N GLU A 21 7.92 -0.32 3.28
CA GLU A 21 9.13 0.34 2.79
C GLU A 21 9.07 1.84 2.99
N LEU A 22 7.94 2.46 2.66
CA LEU A 22 7.76 3.90 2.82
C LEU A 22 7.78 4.31 4.29
N ARG A 23 7.16 3.52 5.16
CA ARG A 23 7.20 3.79 6.59
C ARG A 23 8.62 3.75 7.14
N GLY A 24 9.41 2.81 6.65
CA GLY A 24 10.81 2.74 7.03
C GLY A 24 11.59 3.98 6.62
N ARG A 25 11.32 4.50 5.43
CA ARG A 25 11.96 5.73 4.94
C ARG A 25 11.57 6.94 5.78
N ILE A 26 10.31 7.04 6.17
CA ILE A 26 9.84 8.12 7.04
C ILE A 26 10.60 8.08 8.37
N HIS A 27 10.76 6.90 8.92
CA HIS A 27 11.44 6.71 10.19
C HIS A 27 12.92 7.11 10.13
N GLU A 28 13.56 6.89 9.00
CA GLU A 28 14.99 7.16 8.83
C GLU A 28 15.31 8.59 8.43
N ALA A 29 14.47 9.19 7.60
CA ALA A 29 14.84 10.44 6.91
C ALA A 29 14.75 11.70 7.78
N HIS A 30 13.86 11.77 8.73
CA HIS A 30 13.65 12.93 9.60
C HIS A 30 13.45 14.26 8.87
N ASN A 31 12.98 14.21 7.63
CA ASN A 31 12.75 15.41 6.81
C ASN A 31 11.24 15.62 6.66
N PRO A 32 10.67 16.71 7.25
CA PRO A 32 9.22 16.89 7.24
C PRO A 32 8.61 17.00 5.85
N VAL A 33 9.28 17.66 4.92
CA VAL A 33 8.75 17.81 3.56
C VAL A 33 8.73 16.49 2.82
N TYR A 34 9.83 15.76 2.91
CA TYR A 34 9.95 14.45 2.28
C TYR A 34 8.98 13.45 2.92
N ASN A 35 8.86 13.48 4.25
CA ASN A 35 7.96 12.61 4.98
C ASN A 35 6.50 12.87 4.62
N GLU A 36 6.13 14.13 4.41
CA GLU A 36 4.77 14.46 3.99
C GLU A 36 4.43 13.81 2.66
N SER A 37 5.35 13.87 1.68
CA SER A 37 5.15 13.22 0.39
C SER A 37 4.99 11.70 0.53
N LEU A 38 5.81 11.09 1.38
CA LEU A 38 5.72 9.65 1.63
C LEU A 38 4.41 9.28 2.32
N MET A 39 3.95 10.11 3.25
CA MET A 39 2.67 9.88 3.92
C MET A 39 1.50 9.94 2.95
N ILE A 40 1.53 10.87 2.01
CA ILE A 40 0.50 10.96 0.98
C ILE A 40 0.49 9.69 0.12
N GLU A 41 1.66 9.20 -0.25
CA GLU A 41 1.75 7.96 -1.01
C GLU A 41 1.20 6.77 -0.21
N ILE A 42 1.53 6.68 1.07
CA ILE A 42 1.00 5.63 1.94
C ILE A 42 -0.52 5.69 2.01
N GLU A 43 -1.08 6.87 2.19
CA GLU A 43 -2.53 7.04 2.24
C GLU A 43 -3.19 6.59 0.95
N THR A 44 -2.60 6.94 -0.18
CA THR A 44 -3.10 6.53 -1.49
C THR A 44 -3.09 5.00 -1.63
N LEU A 45 -2.00 4.36 -1.21
CA LEU A 45 -1.88 2.90 -1.26
C LEU A 45 -2.89 2.23 -0.35
N GLN A 46 -3.12 2.80 0.84
CA GLN A 46 -4.12 2.28 1.77
C GLN A 46 -5.53 2.38 1.18
N TRP A 47 -5.82 3.46 0.48
CA TRP A 47 -7.09 3.61 -0.20
C TRP A 47 -7.27 2.54 -1.26
N VAL A 48 -6.22 2.29 -2.06
CA VAL A 48 -6.28 1.23 -3.09
C VAL A 48 -6.53 -0.13 -2.43
N LEU A 49 -5.85 -0.42 -1.33
CA LEU A 49 -6.06 -1.67 -0.59
C LEU A 49 -7.51 -1.82 -0.13
N SER A 50 -8.11 -0.72 0.33
CA SER A 50 -9.52 -0.72 0.74
C SER A 50 -10.42 -1.08 -0.43
N GLN A 51 -10.13 -0.56 -1.63
CA GLN A 51 -10.92 -0.87 -2.81
C GLN A 51 -10.79 -2.34 -3.21
N ILE A 52 -9.60 -2.90 -3.09
CA ILE A 52 -9.37 -4.32 -3.37
C ILE A 52 -10.16 -5.19 -2.40
N ASP A 53 -10.14 -4.86 -1.11
CA ASP A 53 -10.90 -5.61 -0.11
C ASP A 53 -12.39 -5.58 -0.40
N ARG A 54 -12.92 -4.42 -0.80
CA ARG A 54 -14.33 -4.31 -1.14
C ARG A 54 -14.67 -5.15 -2.36
N SER A 55 -13.80 -5.18 -3.36
CA SER A 55 -13.99 -6.01 -4.54
C SER A 55 -14.04 -7.50 -4.20
N LYS A 56 -13.23 -7.92 -3.23
CA LYS A 56 -13.21 -9.31 -2.80
C LYS A 56 -14.49 -9.73 -2.10
N GLN A 57 -15.15 -8.78 -1.43
CA GLN A 57 -16.37 -9.06 -0.69
C GLN A 57 -17.60 -9.17 -1.58
N GLU A 58 -17.54 -8.68 -2.77
CA GLU A 58 -18.62 -8.78 -3.74
C GLU A 58 -18.51 -10.09 -4.53
#